data_234efadc38263fed3fd26f07bcb900b3
#
_entry.id   234efadc38263fed3fd26f07bcb900b3
#
_cell.length_a   1.000
_cell.length_b   1.000
_cell.length_c   1.000
_cell.angle_alpha   90.00
_cell.angle_beta   90.00
_cell.angle_gamma   90.00
#
_symmetry.space_group_name_H-M   'P 1'
#
loop_
_entity.id
_entity.type
_entity.pdbx_description
1 polymer ?
#
loop_
_entity_poly.entity_id
_entity_poly.type
_entity_poly.pdbx_seq_one_letter_code
_entity_poly.pdbx_strand_id
1 'polypeptide(L)'
;MSEPLDPIALSALQHWCYCPRQCALIHIEQVFEDNLYTQRGQALHKRVDDPGFEVRDGLRVERALPLFCDSLGLVGKADVVEFLPDGTPYPVEYKHGSRHKRADIAACDDIQLAAQALCLEEMFGKAVPEGALYYATSRRRRIVAVDADLRAKTEQVVGEVRRLLVASVLPPPLNDDHCRACSLRDLCQPEAVACSPERAMILTTLFVPED
;
A
#
# COMPACT_ATOMS: atom_id res chain seq x y z
N MET A 1 15.74 4.29 25.93
CA MET A 1 14.47 3.83 25.35
C MET A 1 14.13 4.83 24.25
N SER A 2 14.17 4.41 23.00
CA SER A 2 13.71 5.26 21.88
C SER A 2 12.22 5.50 22.03
N GLU A 3 11.75 6.72 21.72
CA GLU A 3 10.33 7.01 21.65
C GLU A 3 9.65 6.06 20.62
N PRO A 4 8.42 5.60 20.90
CA PRO A 4 7.69 4.78 19.95
C PRO A 4 7.50 5.56 18.64
N LEU A 5 7.72 4.89 17.52
CA LEU A 5 7.51 5.47 16.20
C LEU A 5 6.00 5.63 15.94
N ASP A 6 5.60 6.78 15.39
CA ASP A 6 4.21 6.92 14.90
C ASP A 6 3.90 5.82 13.88
N PRO A 7 2.77 5.11 14.04
CA PRO A 7 2.44 3.98 13.20
C PRO A 7 2.12 4.39 11.76
N ILE A 8 2.68 3.66 10.81
CA ILE A 8 2.40 3.79 9.37
C ILE A 8 1.52 2.61 8.93
N ALA A 9 0.42 2.90 8.26
CA ALA A 9 -0.41 1.85 7.67
C ALA A 9 0.34 1.12 6.54
N LEU A 10 0.30 -0.22 6.51
CA LEU A 10 0.92 -1.03 5.45
C LEU A 10 0.46 -0.61 4.04
N SER A 11 -0.81 -0.22 3.88
CA SER A 11 -1.35 0.29 2.62
C SER A 11 -0.70 1.60 2.16
N ALA A 12 -0.16 2.41 3.08
CA ALA A 12 0.51 3.66 2.73
C ALA A 12 1.74 3.44 1.85
N LEU A 13 2.43 2.31 2.03
CA LEU A 13 3.61 1.96 1.24
C LEU A 13 3.24 1.71 -0.23
N GLN A 14 2.15 0.97 -0.47
CA GLN A 14 1.64 0.73 -1.80
C GLN A 14 1.14 2.02 -2.45
N HIS A 15 0.40 2.86 -1.71
CA HIS A 15 -0.07 4.16 -2.19
C HIS A 15 1.08 5.10 -2.55
N TRP A 16 2.15 5.14 -1.74
CA TRP A 16 3.35 5.91 -2.02
C TRP A 16 4.05 5.48 -3.30
N CYS A 17 4.26 4.17 -3.46
CA CYS A 17 4.89 3.61 -4.66
C CYS A 17 4.06 3.88 -5.92
N TYR A 18 2.73 3.88 -5.79
CA TYR A 18 1.84 4.21 -6.89
C TYR A 18 1.90 5.69 -7.25
N CYS A 19 1.76 6.56 -6.27
CA CYS A 19 1.85 8.01 -6.42
C CYS A 19 2.02 8.68 -5.04
N PRO A 20 3.10 9.43 -4.77
CA PRO A 20 3.30 10.12 -3.50
C PRO A 20 2.14 11.06 -3.12
N ARG A 21 1.54 11.74 -4.11
CA ARG A 21 0.38 12.60 -3.86
C ARG A 21 -0.88 11.80 -3.49
N GLN A 22 -1.10 10.62 -4.09
CA GLN A 22 -2.19 9.72 -3.68
C GLN A 22 -2.02 9.30 -2.21
N CYS A 23 -0.81 8.93 -1.83
CA CYS A 23 -0.49 8.60 -0.44
C CYS A 23 -0.80 9.76 0.50
N ALA A 24 -0.39 10.98 0.17
CA ALA A 24 -0.66 12.17 0.98
C ALA A 24 -2.16 12.48 1.08
N LEU A 25 -2.91 12.44 -0.02
CA LEU A 25 -4.35 12.67 -0.02
C LEU A 25 -5.09 11.67 0.87
N ILE A 26 -4.70 10.39 0.85
CA ILE A 26 -5.35 9.35 1.66
C ILE A 26 -4.94 9.46 3.13
N HIS A 27 -3.64 9.60 3.43
CA HIS A 27 -3.13 9.43 4.79
C HIS A 27 -2.93 10.74 5.56
N ILE A 28 -2.84 11.89 4.89
CA ILE A 28 -2.75 13.20 5.52
C ILE A 28 -4.12 13.89 5.48
N GLU A 29 -4.69 14.04 4.27
CA GLU A 29 -5.98 14.73 4.08
C GLU A 29 -7.19 13.85 4.39
N GLN A 30 -6.97 12.55 4.64
CA GLN A 30 -8.02 11.56 4.93
C GLN A 30 -9.12 11.49 3.87
N VAL A 31 -8.74 11.75 2.62
CA VAL A 31 -9.66 11.70 1.49
C VAL A 31 -9.73 10.28 0.95
N PHE A 32 -10.94 9.74 0.89
CA PHE A 32 -11.19 8.44 0.29
C PHE A 32 -12.37 8.52 -0.67
N GLU A 33 -12.11 8.29 -1.95
CA GLU A 33 -13.14 8.21 -2.98
C GLU A 33 -13.14 6.83 -3.65
N ASP A 34 -14.33 6.30 -3.85
CA ASP A 34 -14.54 5.04 -4.52
C ASP A 34 -14.70 5.23 -6.03
N ASN A 35 -13.95 4.45 -6.79
CA ASN A 35 -14.23 4.23 -8.20
C ASN A 35 -14.55 2.75 -8.46
N LEU A 36 -14.86 2.41 -9.70
CA LEU A 36 -15.19 1.03 -10.08
C LEU A 36 -14.09 0.01 -9.69
N TYR A 37 -12.83 0.41 -9.71
CA TYR A 37 -11.69 -0.45 -9.36
C TYR A 37 -11.58 -0.64 -7.85
N THR A 38 -11.74 0.43 -7.05
CA THR A 38 -11.72 0.34 -5.58
C THR A 38 -12.94 -0.44 -5.06
N GLN A 39 -14.14 -0.23 -5.60
CA GLN A 39 -15.34 -0.99 -5.23
C GLN A 39 -15.20 -2.49 -5.53
N ARG A 40 -14.60 -2.86 -6.67
CA ARG A 40 -14.31 -4.26 -6.98
C ARG A 40 -13.25 -4.85 -6.05
N GLY A 41 -12.24 -4.07 -5.68
CA GLY A 41 -11.25 -4.44 -4.68
C GLY A 41 -11.91 -4.71 -3.33
N GLN A 42 -12.71 -3.77 -2.82
CA GLN A 42 -13.43 -3.92 -1.55
C GLN A 42 -14.36 -5.15 -1.54
N ALA A 43 -15.09 -5.42 -2.64
CA ALA A 43 -15.94 -6.60 -2.74
C ALA A 43 -15.14 -7.92 -2.66
N LEU A 44 -13.89 -7.92 -3.15
CA LEU A 44 -12.99 -9.05 -3.00
C LEU A 44 -12.51 -9.19 -1.54
N HIS A 45 -12.11 -8.07 -0.92
CA HIS A 45 -11.63 -8.05 0.46
C HIS A 45 -12.71 -8.45 1.47
N LYS A 46 -13.99 -8.15 1.24
CA LYS A 46 -15.08 -8.63 2.11
C LYS A 46 -15.05 -10.13 2.40
N ARG A 47 -14.50 -10.94 1.50
CA ARG A 47 -14.40 -12.39 1.68
C ARG A 47 -13.23 -12.82 2.58
N VAL A 48 -12.20 -11.99 2.69
CA VAL A 48 -11.00 -12.24 3.48
C VAL A 48 -10.92 -11.33 4.71
N ASP A 49 -11.78 -10.32 4.78
CA ASP A 49 -11.83 -9.35 5.88
C ASP A 49 -12.51 -9.90 7.16
N ASP A 50 -13.28 -10.98 7.05
CA ASP A 50 -13.82 -11.65 8.25
C ASP A 50 -12.68 -12.40 8.95
N PRO A 51 -12.29 -11.98 10.17
CA PRO A 51 -11.28 -12.69 10.94
C PRO A 51 -11.67 -14.15 11.08
N GLY A 52 -10.78 -15.03 10.73
CA GLY A 52 -11.09 -16.44 10.79
C GLY A 52 -9.84 -17.30 10.72
N PHE A 53 -9.96 -18.43 11.37
CA PHE A 53 -8.96 -19.47 11.36
C PHE A 53 -9.61 -20.72 10.76
N GLU A 54 -8.92 -21.36 9.84
CA GLU A 54 -9.33 -22.64 9.28
C GLU A 54 -8.11 -23.54 9.06
N VAL A 55 -8.36 -24.84 8.96
CA VAL A 55 -7.34 -25.79 8.49
C VAL A 55 -7.73 -26.21 7.08
N ARG A 56 -6.91 -25.90 6.10
CA ARG A 56 -7.08 -26.27 4.70
C ARG A 56 -5.91 -27.11 4.26
N ASP A 57 -6.17 -28.30 3.73
CA ASP A 57 -5.14 -29.25 3.29
C ASP A 57 -4.04 -29.51 4.33
N GLY A 58 -4.42 -29.51 5.63
CA GLY A 58 -3.50 -29.69 6.75
C GLY A 58 -2.71 -28.44 7.15
N LEU A 59 -2.89 -27.30 6.48
CA LEU A 59 -2.27 -26.02 6.82
C LEU A 59 -3.22 -25.15 7.64
N ARG A 60 -2.68 -24.51 8.67
CA ARG A 60 -3.36 -23.45 9.39
C ARG A 60 -3.42 -22.23 8.48
N VAL A 61 -4.61 -21.66 8.32
CA VAL A 61 -4.86 -20.47 7.51
C VAL A 61 -5.58 -19.44 8.36
N GLU A 62 -5.04 -18.25 8.45
CA GLU A 62 -5.67 -17.13 9.17
C GLU A 62 -6.03 -16.02 8.18
N ARG A 63 -7.22 -15.45 8.33
CA ARG A 63 -7.73 -14.32 7.56
C ARG A 63 -7.77 -13.06 8.40
N ALA A 64 -7.55 -11.93 7.73
CA ALA A 64 -7.54 -10.61 8.36
C ALA A 64 -6.64 -10.54 9.60
N LEU A 65 -5.49 -11.23 9.55
CA LEU A 65 -4.55 -11.26 10.66
C LEU A 65 -4.00 -9.84 10.90
N PRO A 66 -4.19 -9.27 12.11
CA PRO A 66 -3.56 -8.00 12.44
C PRO A 66 -2.03 -8.13 12.41
N LEU A 67 -1.38 -7.16 11.79
CA LEU A 67 0.07 -7.10 11.66
C LEU A 67 0.62 -5.86 12.33
N PHE A 68 1.78 -6.02 12.96
CA PHE A 68 2.58 -4.92 13.48
C PHE A 68 4.07 -5.22 13.34
N CYS A 69 4.86 -4.16 13.27
CA CYS A 69 6.32 -4.23 13.30
C CYS A 69 6.81 -2.99 14.05
N ASP A 70 7.21 -3.17 15.30
CA ASP A 70 7.62 -2.06 16.19
C ASP A 70 8.92 -1.42 15.72
N SER A 71 9.84 -2.25 15.19
CA SER A 71 11.13 -1.77 14.69
C SER A 71 10.99 -0.81 13.49
N LEU A 72 9.98 -1.02 12.64
CA LEU A 72 9.70 -0.16 11.49
C LEU A 72 8.50 0.77 11.73
N GLY A 73 7.77 0.64 12.85
CA GLY A 73 6.55 1.39 13.15
C GLY A 73 5.46 1.11 12.11
N LEU A 74 5.26 -0.15 11.71
CA LEU A 74 4.24 -0.53 10.75
C LEU A 74 3.06 -1.19 11.45
N VAL A 75 1.85 -0.89 10.94
CA VAL A 75 0.59 -1.51 11.40
C VAL A 75 -0.32 -1.81 10.22
N GLY A 76 -1.13 -2.85 10.33
CA GLY A 76 -2.11 -3.19 9.31
C GLY A 76 -2.73 -4.55 9.51
N LYS A 77 -3.13 -5.19 8.44
CA LYS A 77 -3.58 -6.58 8.45
C LYS A 77 -3.16 -7.29 7.14
N ALA A 78 -2.92 -8.59 7.23
CA ALA A 78 -2.78 -9.44 6.07
C ALA A 78 -4.14 -10.00 5.67
N ASP A 79 -4.43 -10.07 4.38
CA ASP A 79 -5.65 -10.69 3.88
C ASP A 79 -5.72 -12.17 4.31
N VAL A 80 -4.64 -12.89 4.05
CA VAL A 80 -4.50 -14.31 4.42
C VAL A 80 -3.06 -14.59 4.81
N VAL A 81 -2.87 -15.37 5.87
CA VAL A 81 -1.58 -15.96 6.23
C VAL A 81 -1.73 -17.48 6.31
N GLU A 82 -0.99 -18.19 5.49
CA GLU A 82 -0.88 -19.65 5.51
C GLU A 82 0.34 -20.02 6.38
N PHE A 83 0.17 -20.90 7.36
CA PHE A 83 1.30 -21.38 8.16
C PHE A 83 1.78 -22.70 7.61
N LEU A 84 3.02 -22.72 7.12
CA LEU A 84 3.65 -23.93 6.60
C LEU A 84 3.81 -25.00 7.69
N PRO A 85 4.06 -26.28 7.36
CA PRO A 85 4.16 -27.36 8.37
C PRO A 85 5.20 -27.14 9.44
N ASP A 86 6.26 -26.37 9.15
CA ASP A 86 7.27 -25.95 10.13
C ASP A 86 6.87 -24.73 10.95
N GLY A 87 5.65 -24.19 10.70
CA GLY A 87 5.10 -22.99 11.33
C GLY A 87 5.62 -21.68 10.76
N THR A 88 6.30 -21.69 9.61
CA THR A 88 6.71 -20.47 8.90
C THR A 88 5.47 -19.77 8.34
N PRO A 89 5.23 -18.48 8.65
CA PRO A 89 4.12 -17.74 8.08
C PRO A 89 4.37 -17.41 6.60
N TYR A 90 3.32 -17.55 5.80
CA TYR A 90 3.34 -17.30 4.35
C TYR A 90 2.21 -16.34 4.00
N PRO A 91 2.49 -15.04 3.80
CA PRO A 91 1.46 -14.05 3.49
C PRO A 91 0.92 -14.22 2.06
N VAL A 92 -0.40 -14.10 1.93
CA VAL A 92 -1.10 -14.11 0.64
C VAL A 92 -1.99 -12.87 0.56
N GLU A 93 -1.57 -11.90 -0.22
CA GLU A 93 -2.29 -10.66 -0.46
C GLU A 93 -3.24 -10.82 -1.66
N TYR A 94 -4.49 -10.42 -1.50
CA TYR A 94 -5.51 -10.51 -2.54
C TYR A 94 -5.57 -9.22 -3.35
N LYS A 95 -5.43 -9.34 -4.67
CA LYS A 95 -5.49 -8.21 -5.59
C LYS A 95 -6.62 -8.39 -6.62
N HIS A 96 -7.42 -7.35 -6.78
CA HIS A 96 -8.33 -7.28 -7.92
C HIS A 96 -7.53 -7.11 -9.22
N GLY A 97 -8.03 -7.67 -10.31
CA GLY A 97 -7.42 -7.53 -11.63
C GLY A 97 -6.66 -8.76 -12.10
N SER A 98 -5.88 -8.58 -13.18
CA SER A 98 -5.12 -9.64 -13.82
C SER A 98 -3.69 -9.70 -13.27
N ARG A 99 -3.08 -10.90 -13.36
CA ARG A 99 -1.65 -11.11 -13.09
C ARG A 99 -0.74 -10.27 -14.02
N HIS A 100 -1.22 -9.90 -15.20
CA HIS A 100 -0.47 -9.11 -16.18
C HIS A 100 -0.66 -7.61 -15.90
N LYS A 101 0.04 -7.11 -14.91
CA LYS A 101 0.16 -5.67 -14.60
C LYS A 101 1.42 -5.11 -15.22
N ARG A 102 1.46 -3.78 -15.37
CA ARG A 102 2.71 -3.07 -15.65
C ARG A 102 3.71 -3.35 -14.52
N ALA A 103 5.00 -3.40 -14.86
CA ALA A 103 6.05 -3.77 -13.92
C ALA A 103 6.13 -2.83 -12.70
N ASP A 104 5.92 -1.53 -12.92
CA ASP A 104 5.90 -0.50 -11.87
C ASP A 104 4.74 -0.71 -10.87
N ILE A 105 3.53 -1.00 -11.37
CA ILE A 105 2.37 -1.30 -10.51
C ILE A 105 2.58 -2.62 -9.76
N ALA A 106 3.17 -3.61 -10.43
CA ALA A 106 3.50 -4.88 -9.79
C ALA A 106 4.51 -4.69 -8.64
N ALA A 107 5.49 -3.79 -8.82
CA ALA A 107 6.47 -3.47 -7.79
C ALA A 107 5.83 -2.81 -6.55
N CYS A 108 4.77 -2.01 -6.71
CA CYS A 108 4.03 -1.46 -5.57
C CYS A 108 3.37 -2.56 -4.73
N ASP A 109 2.80 -3.57 -5.39
CA ASP A 109 2.20 -4.72 -4.71
C ASP A 109 3.27 -5.57 -3.99
N ASP A 110 4.46 -5.70 -4.58
CA ASP A 110 5.59 -6.44 -3.99
C ASP A 110 6.10 -5.78 -2.71
N ILE A 111 6.20 -4.45 -2.68
CA ILE A 111 6.56 -3.67 -1.49
C ILE A 111 5.56 -3.90 -0.36
N GLN A 112 4.27 -3.87 -0.65
CA GLN A 112 3.24 -4.11 0.37
C GLN A 112 3.35 -5.53 0.94
N LEU A 113 3.54 -6.54 0.08
CA LEU A 113 3.70 -7.92 0.52
C LEU A 113 4.97 -8.12 1.34
N ALA A 114 6.09 -7.51 0.93
CA ALA A 114 7.34 -7.56 1.68
C ALA A 114 7.21 -6.90 3.06
N ALA A 115 6.49 -5.78 3.17
CA ALA A 115 6.21 -5.16 4.45
C ALA A 115 5.38 -6.07 5.38
N GLN A 116 4.41 -6.82 4.83
CA GLN A 116 3.68 -7.84 5.60
C GLN A 116 4.62 -8.96 6.08
N ALA A 117 5.56 -9.40 5.21
CA ALA A 117 6.54 -10.40 5.58
C ALA A 117 7.44 -9.94 6.73
N LEU A 118 7.92 -8.69 6.69
CA LEU A 118 8.72 -8.08 7.77
C LEU A 118 7.95 -8.02 9.10
N CYS A 119 6.67 -7.65 9.06
CA CYS A 119 5.82 -7.70 10.25
C CYS A 119 5.69 -9.13 10.79
N LEU A 120 5.43 -10.11 9.93
CA LEU A 120 5.30 -11.51 10.34
C LEU A 120 6.61 -12.07 10.92
N GLU A 121 7.76 -11.67 10.38
CA GLU A 121 9.07 -12.05 10.92
C GLU A 121 9.25 -11.57 12.36
N GLU A 122 8.93 -10.30 12.63
CA GLU A 122 9.03 -9.74 13.98
C GLU A 122 8.03 -10.40 14.94
N MET A 123 6.77 -10.59 14.51
CA MET A 123 5.70 -11.18 15.31
C MET A 123 5.96 -12.63 15.68
N PHE A 124 6.51 -13.42 14.74
CA PHE A 124 6.66 -14.88 14.92
C PHE A 124 8.10 -15.33 15.16
N GLY A 125 9.08 -14.45 15.03
CA GLY A 125 10.50 -14.76 15.20
C GLY A 125 11.02 -15.77 14.17
N LYS A 126 10.41 -15.81 12.97
CA LYS A 126 10.76 -16.72 11.88
C LYS A 126 10.96 -15.95 10.59
N ALA A 127 11.98 -16.32 9.82
CA ALA A 127 12.20 -15.75 8.49
C ALA A 127 11.02 -16.05 7.55
N VAL A 128 10.62 -15.05 6.76
CA VAL A 128 9.58 -15.14 5.74
C VAL A 128 10.21 -14.84 4.37
N PRO A 129 10.81 -15.84 3.72
CA PRO A 129 11.58 -15.63 2.51
C PRO A 129 10.73 -15.36 1.27
N GLU A 130 9.44 -15.65 1.32
CA GLU A 130 8.52 -15.46 0.20
C GLU A 130 7.07 -15.32 0.66
N GLY A 131 6.24 -14.82 -0.24
CA GLY A 131 4.79 -14.79 -0.11
C GLY A 131 4.13 -14.81 -1.48
N ALA A 132 2.83 -14.60 -1.55
CA ALA A 132 2.11 -14.60 -2.82
C ALA A 132 1.14 -13.45 -2.98
N LEU A 133 0.98 -12.99 -4.21
CA LEU A 133 -0.11 -12.12 -4.64
C LEU A 133 -1.15 -12.98 -5.38
N TYR A 134 -2.37 -13.00 -4.87
CA TYR A 134 -3.48 -13.71 -5.50
C TYR A 134 -4.34 -12.75 -6.32
N TYR A 135 -4.34 -12.95 -7.63
CA TYR A 135 -5.12 -12.14 -8.57
C TYR A 135 -6.49 -12.78 -8.83
N ALA A 136 -7.56 -12.15 -8.32
CA ALA A 136 -8.91 -12.70 -8.34
C ALA A 136 -9.47 -12.92 -9.75
N THR A 137 -9.19 -12.03 -10.69
CA THR A 137 -9.69 -12.14 -12.06
C THR A 137 -9.10 -13.36 -12.80
N SER A 138 -7.81 -13.61 -12.64
CA SER A 138 -7.13 -14.75 -13.26
C SER A 138 -7.14 -16.00 -12.39
N ARG A 139 -7.54 -15.89 -11.11
CA ARG A 139 -7.48 -16.96 -10.08
C ARG A 139 -6.10 -17.61 -10.00
N ARG A 140 -5.05 -16.80 -10.09
CA ARG A 140 -3.66 -17.27 -10.05
C ARG A 140 -2.86 -16.54 -8.99
N ARG A 141 -1.92 -17.26 -8.40
CA ARG A 141 -0.89 -16.70 -7.52
C ARG A 141 0.34 -16.29 -8.32
N ARG A 142 0.98 -15.22 -7.90
CA ARG A 142 2.36 -14.85 -8.25
C ARG A 142 3.18 -14.92 -6.98
N ILE A 143 4.17 -15.78 -6.96
CA ILE A 143 5.13 -15.86 -5.85
C ILE A 143 6.05 -14.65 -5.92
N VAL A 144 6.33 -14.06 -4.78
CA VAL A 144 7.26 -12.93 -4.60
C VAL A 144 8.31 -13.36 -3.59
N ALA A 145 9.56 -13.41 -4.04
CA ALA A 145 10.69 -13.63 -3.15
C ALA A 145 10.95 -12.34 -2.35
N VAL A 146 11.04 -12.45 -1.03
CA VAL A 146 11.37 -11.37 -0.11
C VAL A 146 12.88 -11.39 0.12
N ASP A 147 13.62 -11.11 -0.95
CA ASP A 147 15.07 -11.07 -0.96
C ASP A 147 15.64 -9.79 -0.32
N ALA A 148 16.96 -9.70 -0.23
CA ALA A 148 17.65 -8.56 0.39
C ALA A 148 17.35 -7.24 -0.32
N ASP A 149 17.25 -7.24 -1.65
CA ASP A 149 16.99 -6.04 -2.43
C ASP A 149 15.57 -5.51 -2.20
N LEU A 150 14.57 -6.41 -2.19
CA LEU A 150 13.19 -6.05 -1.92
C LEU A 150 13.01 -5.56 -0.48
N ARG A 151 13.70 -6.17 0.49
CA ARG A 151 13.71 -5.73 1.90
C ARG A 151 14.27 -4.31 2.02
N ALA A 152 15.47 -4.07 1.49
CA ALA A 152 16.10 -2.75 1.54
C ALA A 152 15.23 -1.68 0.88
N LYS A 153 14.60 -2.00 -0.26
CA LYS A 153 13.67 -1.10 -0.94
C LYS A 153 12.41 -0.84 -0.11
N THR A 154 11.88 -1.84 0.58
CA THR A 154 10.71 -1.69 1.46
C THR A 154 11.04 -0.76 2.63
N GLU A 155 12.18 -0.96 3.29
CA GLU A 155 12.64 -0.10 4.38
C GLU A 155 12.87 1.35 3.91
N GLN A 156 13.44 1.53 2.71
CA GLN A 156 13.57 2.85 2.09
C GLN A 156 12.19 3.51 1.94
N VAL A 157 11.20 2.81 1.39
CA VAL A 157 9.84 3.32 1.20
C VAL A 157 9.19 3.66 2.54
N VAL A 158 9.39 2.85 3.60
CA VAL A 158 8.94 3.19 4.96
C VAL A 158 9.50 4.53 5.40
N GLY A 159 10.81 4.76 5.19
CA GLY A 159 11.45 6.04 5.52
C GLY A 159 10.90 7.22 4.71
N GLU A 160 10.56 7.01 3.44
CA GLU A 160 9.97 8.02 2.56
C GLU A 160 8.55 8.39 2.97
N VAL A 161 7.71 7.40 3.25
CA VAL A 161 6.34 7.59 3.76
C VAL A 161 6.37 8.33 5.11
N ARG A 162 7.26 7.95 6.02
CA ARG A 162 7.41 8.63 7.30
C ARG A 162 7.76 10.10 7.12
N ARG A 163 8.71 10.42 6.24
CA ARG A 163 9.07 11.81 5.93
C ARG A 163 7.88 12.59 5.35
N LEU A 164 7.08 11.97 4.47
CA LEU A 164 5.88 12.57 3.93
C LEU A 164 4.88 12.92 5.04
N LEU A 165 4.59 11.95 5.93
CA LEU A 165 3.61 12.14 6.99
C LEU A 165 4.05 13.21 7.99
N VAL A 166 5.35 13.23 8.36
CA VAL A 166 5.93 14.26 9.24
C VAL A 166 5.92 15.64 8.59
N ALA A 167 6.26 15.73 7.31
CA ALA A 167 6.26 17.01 6.58
C ALA A 167 4.85 17.58 6.40
N SER A 168 3.85 16.70 6.34
CA SER A 168 2.42 17.06 6.17
C SER A 168 2.18 18.01 4.98
N VAL A 169 2.89 17.77 3.86
CA VAL A 169 2.80 18.58 2.64
C VAL A 169 2.36 17.71 1.49
N LEU A 170 1.41 18.21 0.69
CA LEU A 170 0.96 17.53 -0.52
C LEU A 170 2.02 17.61 -1.63
N PRO A 171 2.60 16.48 -2.07
CA PRO A 171 3.51 16.47 -3.22
C PRO A 171 2.81 16.91 -4.52
N PRO A 172 3.55 17.41 -5.52
CA PRO A 172 2.97 17.68 -6.83
C PRO A 172 2.42 16.39 -7.47
N PRO A 173 1.39 16.47 -8.33
CA PRO A 173 0.88 15.32 -9.06
C PRO A 173 1.87 14.82 -10.11
N LEU A 174 1.90 13.51 -10.35
CA LEU A 174 2.73 12.92 -11.41
C LEU A 174 2.22 13.28 -12.80
N ASN A 175 0.90 13.36 -12.97
CA ASN A 175 0.21 13.62 -14.25
C ASN A 175 0.68 12.69 -15.38
N ASP A 176 0.65 11.41 -15.13
CA ASP A 176 1.05 10.34 -16.03
C ASP A 176 -0.04 9.27 -16.22
N ASP A 177 0.31 8.13 -16.82
CA ASP A 177 -0.62 7.04 -17.07
C ASP A 177 -1.24 6.42 -15.81
N HIS A 178 -0.61 6.57 -14.62
CA HIS A 178 -1.18 6.09 -13.36
C HIS A 178 -2.47 6.86 -13.02
N CYS A 179 -2.56 8.12 -13.41
CA CYS A 179 -3.72 8.96 -13.14
C CYS A 179 -5.01 8.44 -13.80
N ARG A 180 -4.92 7.69 -14.91
CA ARG A 180 -6.08 7.19 -15.66
C ARG A 180 -6.93 6.20 -14.85
N ALA A 181 -6.32 5.42 -13.98
CA ALA A 181 -6.99 4.42 -13.14
C ALA A 181 -7.08 4.84 -11.67
N CYS A 182 -6.57 6.03 -11.33
CA CYS A 182 -6.56 6.55 -9.97
C CYS A 182 -7.98 6.94 -9.53
N SER A 183 -8.43 6.44 -8.36
CA SER A 183 -9.74 6.79 -7.79
C SER A 183 -9.83 8.29 -7.40
N LEU A 184 -8.71 8.90 -7.09
CA LEU A 184 -8.64 10.30 -6.66
C LEU A 184 -8.38 11.28 -7.80
N ARG A 185 -8.47 10.85 -9.08
CA ARG A 185 -8.15 11.70 -10.22
C ARG A 185 -8.98 12.97 -10.26
N ASP A 186 -10.30 12.83 -10.06
CA ASP A 186 -11.25 13.96 -10.16
C ASP A 186 -11.03 14.98 -9.04
N LEU A 187 -10.65 14.52 -7.85
CA LEU A 187 -10.29 15.39 -6.74
C LEU A 187 -8.88 15.97 -6.89
N CYS A 188 -7.93 15.14 -7.31
CA CYS A 188 -6.53 15.54 -7.48
C CYS A 188 -6.33 16.52 -8.63
N GLN A 189 -7.13 16.41 -9.71
CA GLN A 189 -7.06 17.21 -10.95
C GLN A 189 -5.62 17.38 -11.46
N PRO A 190 -4.90 16.27 -11.76
CA PRO A 190 -3.47 16.32 -12.01
C PRO A 190 -3.10 17.22 -13.19
N GLU A 191 -3.94 17.25 -14.25
CA GLU A 191 -3.73 18.10 -15.41
C GLU A 191 -3.78 19.59 -15.05
N ALA A 192 -4.71 19.95 -14.18
CA ALA A 192 -4.91 21.32 -13.73
C ALA A 192 -3.85 21.76 -12.71
N VAL A 193 -3.42 20.86 -11.82
CA VAL A 193 -2.44 21.18 -10.77
C VAL A 193 -1.01 21.13 -11.29
N ALA A 194 -0.69 20.23 -12.26
CA ALA A 194 0.63 20.13 -12.87
C ALA A 194 0.92 21.26 -13.86
N CYS A 195 -0.12 21.94 -14.37
CA CYS A 195 0.04 23.04 -15.32
C CYS A 195 0.48 24.34 -14.64
N SER A 196 1.68 24.70 -14.93
CA SER A 196 2.30 25.98 -15.26
C SER A 196 2.56 27.06 -14.18
N PRO A 197 3.68 27.79 -14.37
CA PRO A 197 4.01 29.07 -13.69
C PRO A 197 2.90 30.12 -13.79
N GLU A 198 2.16 30.12 -14.90
CA GLU A 198 1.02 31.03 -15.14
C GLU A 198 -0.09 30.87 -14.11
N ARG A 199 -0.37 29.64 -13.66
CA ARG A 199 -1.39 29.39 -12.66
C ARG A 199 -0.95 29.83 -11.25
N ALA A 200 0.31 29.66 -10.91
CA ALA A 200 0.85 30.18 -9.66
C ALA A 200 0.72 31.72 -9.65
N MET A 201 0.93 32.37 -10.78
CA MET A 201 0.76 33.81 -10.94
C MET A 201 -0.72 34.25 -10.83
N ILE A 202 -1.66 33.50 -11.42
CA ILE A 202 -3.10 33.77 -11.31
C ILE A 202 -3.57 33.61 -9.86
N LEU A 203 -3.12 32.57 -9.15
CA LEU A 203 -3.49 32.36 -7.74
C LEU A 203 -2.95 33.47 -6.82
N THR A 204 -1.77 34.01 -7.10
CA THR A 204 -1.21 35.15 -6.35
C THR A 204 -1.93 36.46 -6.64
N THR A 205 -2.55 36.61 -7.80
CA THR A 205 -3.30 37.83 -8.16
C THR A 205 -4.78 37.78 -7.76
N LEU A 206 -5.38 36.59 -7.69
CA LEU A 206 -6.78 36.40 -7.33
C LEU A 206 -7.13 36.75 -5.84
N PHE A 207 -6.14 36.76 -4.98
CA PHE A 207 -6.31 36.98 -3.55
C PHE A 207 -5.62 38.30 -3.05
N VAL A 208 -5.22 39.17 -3.94
CA VAL A 208 -4.73 40.51 -3.57
C VAL A 208 -5.96 41.37 -3.33
N PRO A 209 -6.21 41.90 -2.10
CA PRO A 209 -7.29 42.85 -1.87
C PRO A 209 -7.06 44.09 -2.75
N GLU A 210 -8.09 44.53 -3.45
CA GLU A 210 -8.09 45.87 -4.07
C GLU A 210 -8.14 46.90 -2.94
N ASP A 211 -7.10 47.73 -2.80
CA ASP A 211 -7.07 48.88 -1.87
C ASP A 211 -8.07 49.96 -2.28
#